data_0bd5b07a8399d653bcceff2237ef6e8b
#
_entry.id   0bd5b07a8399d653bcceff2237ef6e8b
#
_cell.length_a   1.000
_cell.length_b   1.000
_cell.length_c   1.000
_cell.angle_alpha   90.00
_cell.angle_beta   90.00
_cell.angle_gamma   90.00
#
_symmetry.space_group_name_H-M   'P 1'
#
loop_
_entity.id
_entity.type
_entity.pdbx_description
1 polymer ?
#
loop_
_entity_poly.entity_id
_entity_poly.type
_entity_poly.pdbx_seq_one_letter_code
_entity_poly.pdbx_strand_id
1 'polypeptide(L)'
;MKIKLVLVMFIVISLTSCAGVASKGIFGTGVSIAFDPRSVGTQIDDSIMQKNLTTRMVLLDKKYIVSVKTKVLDGRIFLTGKIDDLEDKLRLTKLAWETDGVRSVRNDIKVKEEFNFRQSAKDI
;
A
#
# COMPACT_ATOMS: atom_id res chain seq x y z
N MET A 1 5.77 -50.47 -17.62
CA MET A 1 5.32 -49.59 -18.70
C MET A 1 4.12 -48.72 -18.31
N LYS A 2 3.06 -49.33 -17.75
CA LYS A 2 1.84 -48.57 -17.37
C LYS A 2 2.09 -47.48 -16.29
N ILE A 3 2.95 -47.76 -15.32
CA ILE A 3 3.29 -46.79 -14.23
C ILE A 3 4.04 -45.58 -14.78
N LYS A 4 4.97 -45.79 -15.72
CA LYS A 4 5.71 -44.68 -16.34
C LYS A 4 4.80 -43.79 -17.18
N LEU A 5 3.85 -44.38 -17.87
CA LEU A 5 2.87 -43.67 -18.69
C LEU A 5 1.91 -42.83 -17.83
N VAL A 6 1.44 -43.39 -16.72
CA VAL A 6 0.60 -42.67 -15.73
C VAL A 6 1.36 -41.51 -15.10
N LEU A 7 2.64 -41.73 -14.77
CA LEU A 7 3.47 -40.71 -14.16
C LEU A 7 3.74 -39.53 -15.11
N VAL A 8 4.01 -39.83 -16.38
CA VAL A 8 4.17 -38.79 -17.41
C VAL A 8 2.87 -38.02 -17.62
N MET A 9 1.74 -38.74 -17.67
CA MET A 9 0.42 -38.11 -17.81
C MET A 9 0.10 -37.18 -16.61
N PHE A 10 0.49 -37.59 -15.41
CA PHE A 10 0.29 -36.77 -14.19
C PHE A 10 1.15 -35.50 -14.22
N ILE A 11 2.39 -35.59 -14.70
CA ILE A 11 3.29 -34.45 -14.84
C ILE A 11 2.76 -33.43 -15.87
N VAL A 12 2.23 -33.94 -17.00
CA VAL A 12 1.67 -33.06 -18.05
C VAL A 12 0.44 -32.30 -17.54
N ILE A 13 -0.42 -32.94 -16.75
CA ILE A 13 -1.60 -32.32 -16.16
C ILE A 13 -1.20 -31.24 -15.15
N SER A 14 -0.13 -31.47 -14.38
CA SER A 14 0.37 -30.50 -13.41
C SER A 14 0.91 -29.22 -14.08
N LEU A 15 1.56 -29.36 -15.23
CA LEU A 15 2.11 -28.24 -15.99
C LEU A 15 1.01 -27.35 -16.61
N THR A 16 -0.08 -27.93 -17.07
CA THR A 16 -1.20 -27.16 -17.65
C THR A 16 -1.97 -26.36 -16.59
N SER A 17 -2.01 -26.87 -15.36
CA SER A 17 -2.65 -26.19 -14.23
C SER A 17 -1.96 -24.87 -13.87
N CYS A 18 -0.63 -24.81 -13.89
CA CYS A 18 0.12 -23.58 -13.59
C CYS A 18 -0.08 -22.48 -14.65
N ALA A 19 -0.18 -22.87 -15.93
CA ALA A 19 -0.39 -21.92 -17.02
C ALA A 19 -1.76 -21.22 -16.92
N GLY A 20 -2.80 -21.93 -16.49
CA GLY A 20 -4.14 -21.36 -16.33
C GLY A 20 -4.23 -20.31 -15.23
N VAL A 21 -3.54 -20.51 -14.10
CA VAL A 21 -3.50 -19.56 -12.98
C VAL A 21 -2.72 -18.32 -13.37
N ALA A 22 -1.59 -18.44 -14.02
CA ALA A 22 -0.79 -17.32 -14.49
C ALA A 22 -1.57 -16.46 -15.50
N SER A 23 -2.31 -17.09 -16.40
CA SER A 23 -3.16 -16.42 -17.38
C SER A 23 -4.26 -15.58 -16.73
N LYS A 24 -4.95 -16.11 -15.72
CA LYS A 24 -5.96 -15.36 -14.97
C LYS A 24 -5.38 -14.17 -14.21
N GLY A 25 -4.21 -14.32 -13.62
CA GLY A 25 -3.52 -13.26 -12.91
C GLY A 25 -3.14 -12.09 -13.84
N ILE A 26 -2.62 -12.39 -15.02
CA ILE A 26 -2.26 -11.40 -16.03
C ILE A 26 -3.50 -10.64 -16.53
N PHE A 27 -4.58 -11.34 -16.85
CA PHE A 27 -5.82 -10.71 -17.31
C PHE A 27 -6.46 -9.84 -16.23
N GLY A 28 -6.53 -10.28 -14.98
CA GLY A 28 -7.05 -9.53 -13.86
C GLY A 28 -6.26 -8.24 -13.64
N THR A 29 -4.94 -8.31 -13.64
CA THR A 29 -4.06 -7.16 -13.48
C THR A 29 -4.18 -6.20 -14.67
N GLY A 30 -4.22 -6.71 -15.90
CA GLY A 30 -4.35 -5.90 -17.11
C GLY A 30 -5.66 -5.13 -17.15
N VAL A 31 -6.77 -5.73 -16.77
CA VAL A 31 -8.09 -5.08 -16.72
C VAL A 31 -8.10 -3.99 -15.65
N SER A 32 -7.53 -4.24 -14.47
CA SER A 32 -7.42 -3.27 -13.39
C SER A 32 -6.61 -2.04 -13.80
N ILE A 33 -5.47 -2.22 -14.47
CA ILE A 33 -4.62 -1.15 -14.98
C ILE A 33 -5.34 -0.34 -16.07
N ALA A 34 -6.11 -0.99 -16.94
CA ALA A 34 -6.81 -0.33 -18.04
C ALA A 34 -7.90 0.65 -17.56
N PHE A 35 -8.51 0.41 -16.40
CA PHE A 35 -9.53 1.28 -15.82
C PHE A 35 -8.97 2.39 -14.93
N ASP A 36 -7.69 2.35 -14.58
CA ASP A 36 -7.05 3.40 -13.80
C ASP A 36 -6.59 4.53 -14.73
N PRO A 37 -6.96 5.81 -14.45
CA PRO A 37 -6.58 6.93 -15.32
C PRO A 37 -5.08 7.24 -15.31
N ARG A 38 -4.31 6.69 -14.35
CA ARG A 38 -2.86 6.87 -14.29
C ARG A 38 -2.17 5.94 -15.29
N SER A 39 -1.01 6.36 -15.83
CA SER A 39 -0.18 5.50 -16.67
C SER A 39 0.36 4.31 -15.86
N VAL A 40 0.71 3.21 -16.53
CA VAL A 40 1.32 2.03 -15.89
C VAL A 40 2.60 2.42 -15.16
N GLY A 41 3.44 3.24 -15.77
CA GLY A 41 4.68 3.72 -15.15
C GLY A 41 4.41 4.51 -13.87
N THR A 42 3.43 5.40 -13.87
CA THR A 42 3.03 6.17 -12.69
C THR A 42 2.51 5.26 -11.57
N GLN A 43 1.72 4.24 -11.90
CA GLN A 43 1.22 3.29 -10.90
C GLN A 43 2.36 2.49 -10.25
N ILE A 44 3.37 2.09 -11.01
CA ILE A 44 4.55 1.40 -10.50
C ILE A 44 5.35 2.32 -9.60
N ASP A 45 5.61 3.54 -10.02
CA ASP A 45 6.33 4.55 -9.24
C ASP A 45 5.62 4.86 -7.92
N ASP A 46 4.30 5.03 -7.96
CA ASP A 46 3.47 5.26 -6.78
C ASP A 46 3.53 4.07 -5.80
N SER A 47 3.52 2.85 -6.32
CA SER A 47 3.63 1.63 -5.52
C SER A 47 4.99 1.51 -4.83
N ILE A 48 6.07 1.82 -5.52
CA ILE A 48 7.43 1.83 -4.98
C ILE A 48 7.54 2.90 -3.89
N MET A 49 7.05 4.09 -4.16
CA MET A 49 7.03 5.21 -3.23
C MET A 49 6.26 4.87 -1.95
N GLN A 50 5.07 4.29 -2.08
CA GLN A 50 4.24 3.84 -0.96
C GLN A 50 4.95 2.80 -0.12
N LYS A 51 5.58 1.82 -0.74
CA LYS A 51 6.34 0.77 -0.06
C LYS A 51 7.54 1.33 0.68
N ASN A 52 8.30 2.22 0.05
CA ASN A 52 9.46 2.86 0.67
C ASN A 52 9.06 3.69 1.89
N LEU A 53 8.00 4.48 1.77
CA LEU A 53 7.51 5.29 2.89
C LEU A 53 6.99 4.41 4.03
N THR A 54 6.20 3.39 3.73
CA THR A 54 5.69 2.45 4.72
C THR A 54 6.83 1.75 5.47
N THR A 55 7.86 1.32 4.75
CA THR A 55 9.04 0.68 5.34
C THR A 55 9.76 1.63 6.30
N ARG A 56 9.96 2.89 5.92
CA ARG A 56 10.58 3.90 6.78
C ARG A 56 9.76 4.19 8.02
N MET A 57 8.43 4.23 7.88
CA MET A 57 7.52 4.41 9.01
C MET A 57 7.63 3.27 10.02
N VAL A 58 7.68 2.04 9.54
CA VAL A 58 7.85 0.84 10.37
C VAL A 58 9.19 0.83 11.09
N LEU A 59 10.25 1.29 10.42
CA LEU A 59 11.58 1.40 11.04
C LEU A 59 11.62 2.44 12.15
N LEU A 60 10.81 3.49 12.07
CA LEU A 60 10.66 4.47 13.15
C LEU A 60 9.93 3.87 14.35
N ASP A 61 8.79 3.25 14.11
CA ASP A 61 7.99 2.60 15.14
C ASP A 61 7.00 1.63 14.49
N LYS A 62 6.99 0.39 14.97
CA LYS A 62 6.11 -0.68 14.47
C LYS A 62 4.62 -0.35 14.62
N LYS A 63 4.24 0.49 15.57
CA LYS A 63 2.84 0.89 15.79
C LYS A 63 2.21 1.55 14.57
N TYR A 64 3.01 2.20 13.72
CA TYR A 64 2.50 2.89 12.54
C TYR A 64 1.93 1.95 11.48
N ILE A 65 2.32 0.66 11.45
CA ILE A 65 1.72 -0.34 10.54
C ILE A 65 0.20 -0.43 10.76
N VAL A 66 -0.23 -0.39 12.02
CA VAL A 66 -1.63 -0.58 12.41
C VAL A 66 -2.36 0.76 12.45
N SER A 67 -1.69 1.80 12.92
CA SER A 67 -2.30 3.10 13.23
C SER A 67 -2.41 4.02 12.02
N VAL A 68 -1.52 3.90 11.05
CA VAL A 68 -1.41 4.83 9.91
C VAL A 68 -1.52 4.08 8.59
N LYS A 69 -2.36 4.61 7.71
CA LYS A 69 -2.49 4.13 6.33
C LYS A 69 -1.85 5.14 5.39
N THR A 70 -1.06 4.63 4.46
CA THR A 70 -0.39 5.41 3.43
C THR A 70 -0.96 5.07 2.07
N LYS A 71 -1.29 6.08 1.28
CA LYS A 71 -1.70 5.92 -0.11
C LYS A 71 -0.95 6.92 -0.97
N VAL A 72 -0.46 6.49 -2.11
CA VAL A 72 0.25 7.35 -3.07
C VAL A 72 -0.47 7.31 -4.42
N LEU A 73 -0.82 8.49 -4.92
CA LEU A 73 -1.49 8.67 -6.22
C LEU A 73 -0.79 9.79 -6.98
N ASP A 74 -0.14 9.47 -8.09
CA ASP A 74 0.59 10.42 -8.93
C ASP A 74 1.58 11.28 -8.14
N GLY A 75 2.38 10.63 -7.27
CA GLY A 75 3.36 11.29 -6.42
C GLY A 75 2.77 12.07 -5.24
N ARG A 76 1.46 12.05 -5.06
CA ARG A 76 0.77 12.68 -3.93
C ARG A 76 0.58 11.67 -2.83
N ILE A 77 1.09 11.96 -1.65
CA ILE A 77 1.03 11.08 -0.50
C ILE A 77 -0.14 11.49 0.39
N PHE A 78 -0.98 10.51 0.72
CA PHE A 78 -2.10 10.68 1.65
C PHE A 78 -1.84 9.82 2.87
N LEU A 79 -1.80 10.45 4.04
CA LEU A 79 -1.66 9.79 5.32
C LEU A 79 -2.98 9.89 6.07
N THR A 80 -3.50 8.75 6.54
CA THR A 80 -4.73 8.68 7.33
C THR A 80 -4.53 7.76 8.52
N GLY A 81 -5.36 7.90 9.53
CA GLY A 81 -5.33 7.08 10.74
C GLY A 81 -5.50 7.88 12.01
N LYS A 82 -5.13 7.26 13.13
CA LYS A 82 -5.19 7.88 14.46
C LYS A 82 -3.89 7.60 15.21
N ILE A 83 -3.33 8.63 15.80
CA ILE A 83 -2.13 8.56 16.64
C ILE A 83 -2.35 9.32 17.95
N ASP A 84 -1.48 9.07 18.93
CA ASP A 84 -1.65 9.63 20.26
C ASP A 84 -1.05 11.04 20.39
N ASP A 85 -0.01 11.36 19.61
CA ASP A 85 0.82 12.52 19.80
C ASP A 85 0.93 13.36 18.52
N LEU A 86 0.81 14.68 18.67
CA LEU A 86 0.99 15.65 17.58
C LEU A 86 2.43 15.62 17.03
N GLU A 87 3.41 15.37 17.86
CA GLU A 87 4.80 15.24 17.45
C GLU A 87 5.00 14.09 16.44
N ASP A 88 4.35 12.96 16.66
CA ASP A 88 4.36 11.84 15.73
C ASP A 88 3.74 12.22 14.37
N LYS A 89 2.66 12.98 14.39
CA LYS A 89 2.03 13.47 13.16
C LYS A 89 2.99 14.36 12.35
N LEU A 90 3.69 15.26 13.01
CA LEU A 90 4.69 16.14 12.38
C LEU A 90 5.87 15.34 11.84
N ARG A 91 6.33 14.36 12.60
CA ARG A 91 7.42 13.46 12.19
C ARG A 91 7.06 12.66 10.93
N LEU A 92 5.85 12.13 10.86
CA LEU A 92 5.36 11.40 9.70
C LEU A 92 5.19 12.31 8.48
N THR A 93 4.74 13.55 8.67
CA THR A 93 4.67 14.55 7.60
C THR A 93 6.05 14.84 7.02
N LYS A 94 7.03 15.04 7.87
CA LYS A 94 8.42 15.26 7.47
C LYS A 94 8.98 14.06 6.70
N LEU A 95 8.75 12.86 7.21
CA LEU A 95 9.18 11.62 6.56
C LEU A 95 8.57 11.47 5.16
N ALA A 96 7.30 11.83 5.01
CA ALA A 96 6.62 11.78 3.72
C ALA A 96 7.25 12.78 2.73
N TRP A 97 7.57 13.99 3.16
CA TRP A 97 8.25 14.98 2.31
C TRP A 97 9.66 14.57 1.92
N GLU A 98 10.33 13.74 2.70
CA GLU A 98 11.66 13.21 2.41
C GLU A 98 11.63 12.02 1.42
N THR A 99 10.46 11.57 1.01
CA THR A 99 10.31 10.46 0.07
C THR A 99 10.64 10.91 -1.35
N ASP A 100 11.49 10.14 -2.03
CA ASP A 100 11.88 10.46 -3.41
C ASP A 100 10.69 10.45 -4.36
N GLY A 101 10.57 11.51 -5.15
CA GLY A 101 9.49 11.65 -6.14
C GLY A 101 8.20 12.26 -5.59
N VAL A 102 8.16 12.64 -4.32
CA VAL A 102 6.97 13.25 -3.72
C VAL A 102 6.62 14.59 -4.37
N ARG A 103 5.36 14.76 -4.74
CA ARG A 103 4.82 16.01 -5.30
C ARG A 103 4.04 16.81 -4.26
N SER A 104 3.29 16.12 -3.42
CA SER A 104 2.56 16.74 -2.32
C SER A 104 2.30 15.74 -1.21
N VAL A 105 2.08 16.24 0.00
CA VAL A 105 1.73 15.44 1.17
C VAL A 105 0.46 16.01 1.79
N ARG A 106 -0.54 15.17 1.95
CA ARG A 106 -1.74 15.49 2.71
C ARG A 106 -1.80 14.57 3.93
N ASN A 107 -1.69 15.18 5.10
CA ASN A 107 -1.74 14.45 6.36
C ASN A 107 -3.08 14.67 7.05
N ASP A 108 -3.97 13.71 6.90
CA ASP A 108 -5.29 13.68 7.54
C ASP A 108 -5.30 12.78 8.78
N ILE A 109 -4.14 12.48 9.35
CA ILE A 109 -4.02 11.71 10.60
C ILE A 109 -4.65 12.50 11.74
N LYS A 110 -5.51 11.85 12.49
CA LYS A 110 -6.16 12.44 13.67
C LYS A 110 -5.33 12.17 14.91
N VAL A 111 -5.11 13.21 15.69
CA VAL A 111 -4.40 13.11 16.95
C VAL A 111 -5.42 13.08 18.09
N LYS A 112 -5.26 12.13 19.01
CA LYS A 112 -6.19 11.97 20.15
C LYS A 112 -6.31 13.21 21.01
N GLU A 113 -5.22 13.94 21.21
CA GLU A 113 -5.21 15.18 21.98
C GLU A 113 -6.10 16.26 21.35
N GLU A 114 -6.04 16.44 20.04
CA GLU A 114 -6.90 17.37 19.30
C GLU A 114 -8.37 16.98 19.39
N PHE A 115 -8.65 15.68 19.31
CA PHE A 115 -10.00 15.16 19.42
C PHE A 115 -10.57 15.43 20.81
N ASN A 116 -9.82 15.18 21.88
CA ASN A 116 -10.24 15.43 23.25
C ASN A 116 -10.47 16.92 23.50
N PHE A 117 -9.63 17.79 22.96
CA PHE A 117 -9.79 19.23 23.06
C PHE A 117 -11.09 19.72 22.40
N ARG A 118 -11.38 19.26 21.18
CA ARG A 118 -12.62 19.61 20.47
C ARG A 118 -13.87 19.09 21.18
N GLN A 119 -13.80 17.90 21.74
CA GLN A 119 -14.91 17.32 22.49
C GLN A 119 -15.15 18.07 23.79
N SER A 120 -14.11 18.42 24.50
CA SER A 120 -14.21 19.26 25.71
C SER A 120 -14.81 20.64 25.40
N ALA A 121 -14.45 21.23 24.28
CA ALA A 121 -15.01 22.52 23.85
C ALA A 121 -16.50 22.42 23.48
N LYS A 122 -16.97 21.26 22.99
CA LYS A 122 -18.38 21.03 22.70
C LYS A 122 -19.22 20.80 23.96
N ASP A 123 -18.63 20.26 25.01
CA ASP A 123 -19.30 19.95 26.27
C ASP A 123 -19.49 21.20 27.18
N ILE A 124 -18.84 22.29 26.81
CA ILE A 124 -19.02 23.60 27.47
C ILE A 124 -20.13 24.39 26.77
#